data_e5364e67964dcc99aff9b4061199f673
#
_entry.id   e5364e67964dcc99aff9b4061199f673
#
_cell.length_a   1.000
_cell.length_b   1.000
_cell.length_c   1.000
_cell.angle_alpha   90.00
_cell.angle_beta   90.00
_cell.angle_gamma   90.00
#
_symmetry.space_group_name_H-M   'P 1'
#
loop_
_entity.id
_entity.type
_entity.pdbx_description
1 polymer ?
#
loop_
_entity_poly.entity_id
_entity_poly.type
_entity_poly.pdbx_seq_one_letter_code
_entity_poly.pdbx_strand_id
1 'polypeptide(L)'
;MLVETKARVGVFAIALGAYLPQFPTLVPEFEGQYAAFKKTLPDTVEIVDGGIVTTKEQSMAAGDKFRAADVDLVILQLLTYATSYNMLPAVRDLDVPVVLVNVQKKKAPDYANTDIPTWLGELYACGAVGEMVADLERAGKRHAVITGVVEGGDPVVAAEINDWCKAAQVRRRFRDANLAQIGRPYPGMMDLYIDETNQYNRMWLYTKQFDWEKMWAIADNITDEDAIRAKAQDILDTFDIEGGGTIEKVWDMARYVVAFEQWVKDEKIAFVASHYDGFAQGKAGVLDSMLIPAFSMLIKQGVACAVEGDIKVSMAMSILKTISGCGQLSEMYSIDFNEDICIIGHSGSGDADISQAKKPTMKIVPVFHGKTGGGYLTQFYPPVGDVTYLGITQDKDGHFKFVVAEGVNEPGPIFTFGDTNMRTRFSCGAREFCNRWSEAGPTHHMAAAPGRHIDTILKVAKIFNVPVDIVTR
;
A
#
# COMPACT_ATOMS: atom_id res chain seq x y z
N MET A 1 -7.79 3.74 -10.25
CA MET A 1 -8.26 4.07 -8.88
C MET A 1 -9.06 5.37 -8.93
N LEU A 2 -10.11 5.51 -8.11
CA LEU A 2 -10.94 6.74 -8.06
C LEU A 2 -10.14 7.98 -7.62
N VAL A 3 -9.19 7.78 -6.72
CA VAL A 3 -8.24 8.80 -6.27
C VAL A 3 -6.84 8.32 -6.66
N GLU A 4 -6.33 8.88 -7.75
CA GLU A 4 -5.00 8.57 -8.23
C GLU A 4 -3.97 9.47 -7.53
N THR A 5 -2.89 8.83 -7.09
CA THR A 5 -1.74 9.51 -6.53
C THR A 5 -0.49 8.97 -7.22
N LYS A 6 0.41 9.85 -7.62
CA LYS A 6 1.64 9.47 -8.31
C LYS A 6 2.84 9.89 -7.46
N ALA A 7 3.62 8.92 -7.01
CA ALA A 7 4.80 9.21 -6.19
C ALA A 7 5.82 10.03 -6.97
N ARG A 8 6.48 10.96 -6.29
CA ARG A 8 7.60 11.73 -6.83
C ARG A 8 8.90 11.13 -6.37
N VAL A 9 9.70 10.64 -7.31
CA VAL A 9 10.97 9.98 -7.02
C VAL A 9 12.12 10.85 -7.53
N GLY A 10 12.93 11.34 -6.59
CA GLY A 10 14.17 12.03 -6.92
C GLY A 10 15.16 11.01 -7.49
N VAL A 11 15.65 11.24 -8.69
CA VAL A 11 16.61 10.34 -9.35
C VAL A 11 17.84 11.12 -9.74
N PHE A 12 19.01 10.66 -9.35
CA PHE A 12 20.28 11.22 -9.79
C PHE A 12 21.35 10.14 -9.86
N ALA A 13 22.42 10.42 -10.58
CA ALA A 13 23.57 9.54 -10.67
C ALA A 13 24.83 10.27 -10.21
N ILE A 14 25.84 9.52 -9.74
CA ILE A 14 27.12 10.09 -9.35
C ILE A 14 28.30 9.49 -10.09
N ALA A 15 29.31 10.32 -10.37
CA ALA A 15 30.60 9.93 -10.91
C ALA A 15 31.69 10.86 -10.37
N LEU A 16 32.93 10.39 -10.28
CA LEU A 16 34.04 11.25 -9.88
C LEU A 16 34.46 12.19 -11.03
N GLY A 17 34.25 13.48 -10.83
CA GLY A 17 34.55 14.50 -11.84
C GLY A 17 36.00 14.50 -12.34
N ALA A 18 36.96 14.09 -11.49
CA ALA A 18 38.38 13.99 -11.88
C ALA A 18 38.68 12.94 -12.98
N TYR A 19 37.80 11.96 -13.18
CA TYR A 19 37.97 10.96 -14.24
C TYR A 19 37.62 11.51 -15.62
N LEU A 20 36.68 12.44 -15.73
CA LEU A 20 36.14 12.87 -17.02
C LEU A 20 37.14 13.57 -17.93
N PRO A 21 38.01 14.48 -17.45
CA PRO A 21 39.07 15.03 -18.30
C PRO A 21 40.14 14.01 -18.70
N GLN A 22 40.37 13.00 -17.87
CA GLN A 22 41.38 11.96 -18.14
C GLN A 22 40.86 10.91 -19.15
N PHE A 23 39.58 10.63 -19.09
CA PHE A 23 38.89 9.61 -19.89
C PHE A 23 37.61 10.18 -20.51
N PRO A 24 37.69 11.04 -21.55
CA PRO A 24 36.53 11.71 -22.13
C PRO A 24 35.43 10.78 -22.66
N THR A 25 35.77 9.52 -22.96
CA THR A 25 34.82 8.49 -23.41
C THR A 25 33.80 8.10 -22.33
N LEU A 26 34.09 8.37 -21.06
CA LEU A 26 33.16 8.10 -19.96
C LEU A 26 31.93 9.01 -19.98
N VAL A 27 32.03 10.23 -20.55
CA VAL A 27 30.90 11.17 -20.55
C VAL A 27 29.69 10.58 -21.31
N PRO A 28 29.78 10.25 -22.61
CA PRO A 28 28.68 9.66 -23.34
C PRO A 28 28.27 8.29 -22.80
N GLU A 29 29.19 7.52 -22.22
CA GLU A 29 28.89 6.23 -21.59
C GLU A 29 27.97 6.43 -20.37
N PHE A 30 28.30 7.35 -19.47
CA PHE A 30 27.49 7.65 -18.27
C PHE A 30 26.14 8.29 -18.63
N GLU A 31 26.11 9.18 -19.63
CA GLU A 31 24.84 9.74 -20.12
C GLU A 31 23.90 8.65 -20.66
N GLY A 32 24.45 7.70 -21.42
CA GLY A 32 23.73 6.57 -21.96
C GLY A 32 23.19 5.65 -20.85
N GLN A 33 24.01 5.30 -19.86
CA GLN A 33 23.61 4.46 -18.73
C GLN A 33 22.51 5.13 -17.88
N TYR A 34 22.67 6.41 -17.57
CA TYR A 34 21.68 7.16 -16.78
C TYR A 34 20.34 7.31 -17.52
N ALA A 35 20.38 7.61 -18.81
CA ALA A 35 19.18 7.68 -19.63
C ALA A 35 18.46 6.32 -19.74
N ALA A 36 19.20 5.22 -19.85
CA ALA A 36 18.65 3.88 -19.84
C ALA A 36 18.06 3.52 -18.48
N PHE A 37 18.75 3.85 -17.39
CA PHE A 37 18.26 3.60 -16.02
C PHE A 37 16.92 4.30 -15.74
N LYS A 38 16.79 5.58 -16.10
CA LYS A 38 15.52 6.29 -15.92
C LYS A 38 14.32 5.62 -16.61
N LYS A 39 14.55 4.93 -17.72
CA LYS A 39 13.50 4.17 -18.45
C LYS A 39 13.10 2.86 -17.78
N THR A 40 13.86 2.39 -16.80
CA THR A 40 13.51 1.17 -16.05
C THR A 40 12.53 1.45 -14.89
N LEU A 41 12.36 2.74 -14.51
CA LEU A 41 11.39 3.09 -13.47
C LEU A 41 9.97 2.94 -14.02
N PRO A 42 9.02 2.47 -13.20
CA PRO A 42 7.63 2.31 -13.61
C PRO A 42 6.97 3.66 -13.91
N ASP A 43 6.02 3.68 -14.82
CA ASP A 43 5.22 4.85 -15.17
C ASP A 43 4.26 5.33 -14.06
N THR A 44 4.14 4.52 -13.01
CA THR A 44 3.40 4.84 -11.78
C THR A 44 4.08 5.91 -10.92
N VAL A 45 5.30 6.31 -11.23
CA VAL A 45 6.01 7.39 -10.53
C VAL A 45 6.34 8.56 -11.45
N GLU A 46 6.44 9.75 -10.86
CA GLU A 46 6.96 10.97 -11.48
C GLU A 46 8.44 11.10 -11.13
N ILE A 47 9.32 11.14 -12.15
CA ILE A 47 10.75 11.29 -11.95
C ILE A 47 11.10 12.78 -11.79
N VAL A 48 11.69 13.12 -10.66
CA VAL A 48 12.34 14.41 -10.43
C VAL A 48 13.82 14.25 -10.74
N ASP A 49 14.25 14.70 -11.94
CA ASP A 49 15.60 14.44 -12.47
C ASP A 49 16.65 15.37 -11.84
N GLY A 50 17.55 14.82 -11.05
CA GLY A 50 18.71 15.49 -10.45
C GLY A 50 19.93 15.53 -11.36
N GLY A 51 19.95 14.74 -12.44
CA GLY A 51 21.06 14.67 -13.39
C GLY A 51 22.24 13.80 -12.93
N ILE A 52 23.36 13.87 -13.67
CA ILE A 52 24.62 13.26 -13.30
C ILE A 52 25.41 14.28 -12.48
N VAL A 53 25.75 13.92 -11.25
CA VAL A 53 26.42 14.78 -10.28
C VAL A 53 27.88 14.39 -10.17
N THR A 54 28.76 15.35 -10.45
CA THR A 54 30.22 15.20 -10.41
C THR A 54 30.88 16.23 -9.50
N THR A 55 30.11 17.20 -8.99
CA THR A 55 30.58 18.25 -8.07
C THR A 55 29.59 18.45 -6.91
N LYS A 56 30.08 19.07 -5.83
CA LYS A 56 29.27 19.44 -4.67
C LYS A 56 28.12 20.38 -5.04
N GLU A 57 28.36 21.35 -5.91
CA GLU A 57 27.38 22.36 -6.34
C GLU A 57 26.23 21.70 -7.11
N GLN A 58 26.54 20.73 -8.00
CA GLN A 58 25.52 19.94 -8.69
C GLN A 58 24.69 19.10 -7.70
N SER A 59 25.34 18.53 -6.67
CA SER A 59 24.68 17.79 -5.60
C SER A 59 23.70 18.66 -4.84
N MET A 60 24.10 19.88 -4.45
CA MET A 60 23.23 20.84 -3.79
C MET A 60 22.04 21.22 -4.68
N ALA A 61 22.27 21.49 -5.96
CA ALA A 61 21.20 21.84 -6.92
C ALA A 61 20.19 20.70 -7.10
N ALA A 62 20.65 19.43 -7.12
CA ALA A 62 19.77 18.27 -7.15
C ALA A 62 18.92 18.21 -5.87
N GLY A 63 19.50 18.42 -4.68
CA GLY A 63 18.80 18.47 -3.41
C GLY A 63 17.72 19.57 -3.36
N ASP A 64 18.01 20.74 -3.89
CA ASP A 64 17.05 21.85 -3.98
C ASP A 64 15.83 21.48 -4.85
N LYS A 65 16.06 20.80 -6.00
CA LYS A 65 14.98 20.28 -6.84
C LYS A 65 14.14 19.26 -6.10
N PHE A 66 14.76 18.31 -5.40
CA PHE A 66 14.07 17.24 -4.68
C PHE A 66 13.22 17.81 -3.55
N ARG A 67 13.75 18.77 -2.80
CA ARG A 67 13.02 19.46 -1.73
C ARG A 67 11.82 20.26 -2.29
N ALA A 68 12.03 21.03 -3.36
CA ALA A 68 10.97 21.82 -3.98
C ALA A 68 9.84 20.94 -4.56
N ALA A 69 10.18 19.75 -5.08
CA ALA A 69 9.21 18.78 -5.58
C ALA A 69 8.55 17.94 -4.47
N ASP A 70 9.02 18.03 -3.21
CA ASP A 70 8.55 17.19 -2.11
C ASP A 70 8.56 15.70 -2.49
N VAL A 71 9.75 15.17 -2.79
CA VAL A 71 9.91 13.78 -3.23
C VAL A 71 9.58 12.77 -2.12
N ASP A 72 9.13 11.58 -2.51
CA ASP A 72 8.76 10.49 -1.60
C ASP A 72 9.90 9.50 -1.36
N LEU A 73 10.86 9.49 -2.27
CA LEU A 73 11.99 8.57 -2.31
C LEU A 73 13.11 9.23 -3.12
N VAL A 74 14.35 8.93 -2.78
CA VAL A 74 15.49 9.26 -3.65
C VAL A 74 16.15 7.96 -4.12
N ILE A 75 16.38 7.84 -5.42
CA ILE A 75 17.15 6.75 -6.03
C ILE A 75 18.44 7.33 -6.58
N LEU A 76 19.55 6.79 -6.10
CA LEU A 76 20.90 7.16 -6.52
C LEU A 76 21.51 6.02 -7.34
N GLN A 77 21.78 6.27 -8.62
CA GLN A 77 22.55 5.36 -9.46
C GLN A 77 24.05 5.62 -9.28
N LEU A 78 24.81 4.59 -8.96
CA LEU A 78 26.25 4.62 -8.93
C LEU A 78 26.78 4.27 -10.33
N LEU A 79 27.38 5.24 -11.04
CA LEU A 79 27.96 5.01 -12.39
C LEU A 79 29.39 4.48 -12.31
N THR A 80 30.15 4.99 -11.33
CA THR A 80 31.52 4.61 -11.03
C THR A 80 31.84 5.05 -9.60
N TYR A 81 33.08 4.93 -9.14
CA TYR A 81 33.49 5.55 -7.88
C TYR A 81 33.22 7.06 -7.91
N ALA A 82 32.76 7.59 -6.80
CA ALA A 82 32.62 9.02 -6.52
C ALA A 82 32.82 9.26 -5.02
N THR A 83 33.18 10.48 -4.65
CA THR A 83 33.24 10.88 -3.25
C THR A 83 31.84 11.21 -2.71
N SER A 84 31.61 11.06 -1.42
CA SER A 84 30.34 11.32 -0.74
C SER A 84 29.84 12.78 -0.85
N TYR A 85 30.71 13.72 -1.18
CA TYR A 85 30.33 15.09 -1.56
C TYR A 85 29.38 15.15 -2.77
N ASN A 86 29.40 14.13 -3.63
CA ASN A 86 28.49 14.05 -4.76
C ASN A 86 27.10 13.53 -4.38
N MET A 87 26.94 12.96 -3.21
CA MET A 87 25.67 12.40 -2.72
C MET A 87 25.07 13.20 -1.55
N LEU A 88 25.82 13.38 -0.48
CA LEU A 88 25.26 13.84 0.79
C LEU A 88 24.56 15.21 0.72
N PRO A 89 25.08 16.23 -0.01
CA PRO A 89 24.36 17.50 -0.14
C PRO A 89 23.00 17.40 -0.81
N ALA A 90 22.82 16.42 -1.73
CA ALA A 90 21.55 16.20 -2.41
C ALA A 90 20.45 15.66 -1.49
N VAL A 91 20.83 14.94 -0.44
CA VAL A 91 19.88 14.23 0.44
C VAL A 91 19.83 14.77 1.87
N ARG A 92 20.75 15.66 2.23
CA ARG A 92 20.94 16.15 3.62
C ARG A 92 19.65 16.66 4.25
N ASP A 93 18.90 17.47 3.54
CA ASP A 93 17.72 18.18 4.06
C ASP A 93 16.39 17.45 3.73
N LEU A 94 16.47 16.20 3.29
CA LEU A 94 15.31 15.38 2.98
C LEU A 94 15.03 14.37 4.09
N ASP A 95 13.75 14.16 4.41
CA ASP A 95 13.29 13.10 5.33
C ASP A 95 12.61 11.95 4.55
N VAL A 96 13.34 11.40 3.58
CA VAL A 96 12.92 10.24 2.80
C VAL A 96 14.09 9.25 2.67
N PRO A 97 13.83 7.95 2.45
CA PRO A 97 14.91 6.99 2.22
C PRO A 97 15.71 7.30 0.95
N VAL A 98 16.97 6.91 0.99
CA VAL A 98 17.89 6.95 -0.16
C VAL A 98 18.21 5.51 -0.57
N VAL A 99 17.85 5.15 -1.80
CA VAL A 99 18.14 3.82 -2.37
C VAL A 99 19.33 3.94 -3.30
N LEU A 100 20.45 3.30 -2.93
CA LEU A 100 21.65 3.24 -3.75
C LEU A 100 21.52 2.07 -4.72
N VAL A 101 21.53 2.37 -6.00
CA VAL A 101 21.50 1.38 -7.08
C VAL A 101 22.91 1.13 -7.56
N ASN A 102 23.50 0.05 -7.04
CA ASN A 102 24.83 -0.44 -7.33
C ASN A 102 24.74 -1.51 -8.43
N VAL A 103 24.63 -1.08 -9.67
CA VAL A 103 24.54 -1.97 -10.83
C VAL A 103 25.71 -1.74 -11.75
N GLN A 104 26.52 -2.78 -11.98
CA GLN A 104 27.56 -2.73 -12.99
C GLN A 104 27.01 -3.08 -14.37
N LYS A 105 27.65 -2.56 -15.43
CA LYS A 105 27.18 -2.77 -16.80
C LYS A 105 27.37 -4.21 -17.25
N LYS A 106 28.53 -4.82 -16.97
CA LYS A 106 28.95 -6.16 -17.40
C LYS A 106 28.78 -7.19 -16.27
N LYS A 107 28.41 -8.42 -16.63
CA LYS A 107 28.33 -9.56 -15.69
C LYS A 107 29.68 -9.93 -15.07
N ALA A 108 30.73 -9.85 -15.84
CA ALA A 108 32.06 -10.21 -15.40
C ALA A 108 33.11 -9.33 -16.08
N PRO A 109 34.27 -9.08 -15.43
CA PRO A 109 35.41 -8.46 -16.07
C PRO A 109 36.06 -9.43 -17.07
N ASP A 110 36.57 -8.89 -18.17
CA ASP A 110 37.56 -9.59 -19.00
C ASP A 110 38.92 -9.33 -18.39
N TYR A 111 39.41 -10.25 -17.57
CA TYR A 111 40.64 -10.07 -16.79
C TYR A 111 41.87 -9.77 -17.63
N ALA A 112 41.91 -10.21 -18.88
CA ALA A 112 43.05 -10.02 -19.78
C ALA A 112 43.00 -8.70 -20.56
N ASN A 113 41.77 -8.21 -20.87
CA ASN A 113 41.60 -7.12 -21.84
C ASN A 113 40.88 -5.89 -21.26
N THR A 114 40.47 -5.90 -20.00
CA THR A 114 39.82 -4.73 -19.36
C THR A 114 40.87 -3.64 -19.11
N ASP A 115 40.78 -2.54 -19.85
CA ASP A 115 41.55 -1.34 -19.61
C ASP A 115 40.91 -0.43 -18.53
N ILE A 116 41.59 0.65 -18.13
CA ILE A 116 41.15 1.55 -17.10
C ILE A 116 39.80 2.23 -17.46
N PRO A 117 39.62 2.80 -18.66
CA PRO A 117 38.32 3.40 -19.03
C PRO A 117 37.16 2.40 -18.99
N THR A 118 37.35 1.19 -19.49
CA THR A 118 36.35 0.11 -19.46
C THR A 118 36.03 -0.29 -18.03
N TRP A 119 37.05 -0.45 -17.17
CA TRP A 119 36.84 -0.76 -15.77
C TRP A 119 36.03 0.34 -15.08
N LEU A 120 36.42 1.60 -15.23
CA LEU A 120 35.71 2.74 -14.63
C LEU A 120 34.28 2.91 -15.14
N GLY A 121 34.04 2.68 -16.43
CA GLY A 121 32.76 2.90 -17.07
C GLY A 121 31.78 1.73 -16.95
N GLU A 122 32.27 0.49 -16.81
CA GLU A 122 31.41 -0.68 -16.90
C GLU A 122 31.41 -1.60 -15.68
N LEU A 123 32.38 -1.47 -14.76
CA LEU A 123 32.60 -2.45 -13.70
C LEU A 123 32.76 -1.86 -12.30
N TYR A 124 32.98 -0.55 -12.16
CA TYR A 124 33.40 0.04 -10.89
C TYR A 124 32.31 0.80 -10.12
N ALA A 125 31.04 0.44 -10.28
CA ALA A 125 29.95 1.02 -9.51
C ALA A 125 30.08 0.71 -8.01
N CYS A 126 30.50 -0.49 -7.64
CA CYS A 126 30.61 -0.94 -6.24
C CYS A 126 31.67 -0.18 -5.42
N GLY A 127 32.62 0.50 -6.04
CA GLY A 127 33.67 1.24 -5.35
C GLY A 127 33.19 2.38 -4.46
N ALA A 128 32.01 2.94 -4.74
CA ALA A 128 31.41 4.03 -3.96
C ALA A 128 30.49 3.56 -2.83
N VAL A 129 29.97 2.33 -2.86
CA VAL A 129 28.89 1.87 -1.97
C VAL A 129 29.24 2.02 -0.50
N GLY A 130 30.42 1.52 -0.08
CA GLY A 130 30.83 1.52 1.32
C GLY A 130 30.95 2.92 1.90
N GLU A 131 31.53 3.86 1.12
CA GLU A 131 31.65 5.27 1.53
C GLU A 131 30.25 5.92 1.66
N MET A 132 29.39 5.74 0.66
CA MET A 132 28.04 6.33 0.65
C MET A 132 27.19 5.85 1.83
N VAL A 133 27.22 4.54 2.09
CA VAL A 133 26.45 3.94 3.20
C VAL A 133 26.97 4.44 4.55
N ALA A 134 28.29 4.50 4.75
CA ALA A 134 28.87 4.99 6.00
C ALA A 134 28.47 6.43 6.29
N ASP A 135 28.39 7.28 5.27
CA ASP A 135 28.01 8.68 5.44
C ASP A 135 26.50 8.84 5.64
N LEU A 136 25.66 8.05 4.99
CA LEU A 136 24.22 8.03 5.25
C LEU A 136 23.91 7.59 6.68
N GLU A 137 24.58 6.55 7.19
CA GLU A 137 24.47 6.10 8.59
C GLU A 137 24.84 7.23 9.56
N ARG A 138 26.00 7.87 9.37
CA ARG A 138 26.45 8.98 10.22
C ARG A 138 25.51 10.19 10.15
N ALA A 139 24.88 10.43 9.00
CA ALA A 139 23.89 11.49 8.82
C ALA A 139 22.49 11.13 9.30
N GLY A 140 22.28 9.91 9.85
CA GLY A 140 20.98 9.41 10.31
C GLY A 140 19.96 9.25 9.20
N LYS A 141 20.41 9.00 7.95
CA LYS A 141 19.53 8.83 6.78
C LYS A 141 19.12 7.39 6.60
N ARG A 142 17.81 7.16 6.46
CA ARG A 142 17.28 5.84 6.07
C ARG A 142 17.75 5.52 4.67
N HIS A 143 18.27 4.32 4.47
CA HIS A 143 18.81 3.94 3.17
C HIS A 143 18.65 2.44 2.89
N ALA A 144 18.86 2.07 1.64
CA ALA A 144 18.98 0.69 1.18
C ALA A 144 19.97 0.62 0.02
N VAL A 145 20.45 -0.58 -0.26
CA VAL A 145 21.35 -0.85 -1.40
C VAL A 145 20.72 -1.94 -2.26
N ILE A 146 20.70 -1.71 -3.57
CA ILE A 146 20.31 -2.70 -4.58
C ILE A 146 21.55 -2.99 -5.40
N THR A 147 22.02 -4.22 -5.38
CA THR A 147 23.21 -4.65 -6.14
C THR A 147 22.80 -5.59 -7.28
N GLY A 148 23.37 -5.39 -8.46
CA GLY A 148 23.08 -6.25 -9.60
C GLY A 148 23.84 -5.87 -10.88
N VAL A 149 23.28 -6.26 -12.02
CA VAL A 149 23.92 -6.10 -13.33
C VAL A 149 22.93 -5.63 -14.39
N VAL A 150 23.42 -4.81 -15.33
CA VAL A 150 22.61 -4.33 -16.46
C VAL A 150 22.58 -5.35 -17.60
N GLU A 151 23.73 -5.99 -17.89
CA GLU A 151 23.89 -6.91 -19.03
C GLU A 151 22.94 -8.11 -18.93
N GLY A 152 22.07 -8.26 -19.93
CA GLY A 152 21.09 -9.34 -20.02
C GLY A 152 19.83 -9.12 -19.17
N GLY A 153 19.72 -7.98 -18.49
CA GLY A 153 18.66 -7.67 -17.54
C GLY A 153 18.82 -8.40 -16.20
N ASP A 154 18.36 -7.77 -15.14
CA ASP A 154 18.38 -8.34 -13.79
C ASP A 154 16.99 -8.24 -13.17
N PRO A 155 16.24 -9.36 -13.11
CA PRO A 155 14.89 -9.36 -12.58
C PRO A 155 14.82 -9.00 -11.09
N VAL A 156 15.89 -9.29 -10.31
CA VAL A 156 15.96 -8.94 -8.89
C VAL A 156 16.06 -7.42 -8.74
N VAL A 157 16.94 -6.77 -9.48
CA VAL A 157 17.06 -5.30 -9.49
C VAL A 157 15.75 -4.65 -9.90
N ALA A 158 15.11 -5.15 -10.96
CA ALA A 158 13.84 -4.61 -11.45
C ALA A 158 12.71 -4.74 -10.40
N ALA A 159 12.61 -5.90 -9.76
CA ALA A 159 11.62 -6.14 -8.69
C ALA A 159 11.86 -5.22 -7.48
N GLU A 160 13.11 -5.11 -7.01
CA GLU A 160 13.50 -4.25 -5.89
C GLU A 160 13.17 -2.78 -6.16
N ILE A 161 13.51 -2.26 -7.34
CA ILE A 161 13.19 -0.88 -7.74
C ILE A 161 11.67 -0.67 -7.77
N ASN A 162 10.93 -1.60 -8.37
CA ASN A 162 9.47 -1.53 -8.43
C ASN A 162 8.84 -1.51 -7.03
N ASP A 163 9.32 -2.32 -6.11
CA ASP A 163 8.81 -2.37 -4.74
C ASP A 163 9.10 -1.07 -3.96
N TRP A 164 10.28 -0.47 -4.15
CA TRP A 164 10.55 0.86 -3.60
C TRP A 164 9.64 1.94 -4.19
N CYS A 165 9.35 1.88 -5.49
CA CYS A 165 8.40 2.80 -6.13
C CYS A 165 6.97 2.62 -5.60
N LYS A 166 6.52 1.37 -5.38
CA LYS A 166 5.24 1.08 -4.71
C LYS A 166 5.20 1.62 -3.28
N ALA A 167 6.28 1.44 -2.52
CA ALA A 167 6.38 1.98 -1.16
C ALA A 167 6.33 3.52 -1.15
N ALA A 168 6.98 4.18 -2.10
CA ALA A 168 6.88 5.63 -2.29
C ALA A 168 5.45 6.07 -2.66
N GLN A 169 4.74 5.27 -3.47
CA GLN A 169 3.34 5.53 -3.82
C GLN A 169 2.40 5.46 -2.60
N VAL A 170 2.66 4.54 -1.66
CA VAL A 170 1.93 4.51 -0.37
C VAL A 170 2.09 5.85 0.35
N ARG A 171 3.33 6.36 0.50
CA ARG A 171 3.58 7.64 1.16
C ARG A 171 2.83 8.78 0.47
N ARG A 172 2.90 8.87 -0.87
CA ARG A 172 2.20 9.91 -1.62
C ARG A 172 0.69 9.84 -1.42
N ARG A 173 0.12 8.64 -1.38
CA ARG A 173 -1.29 8.41 -1.13
C ARG A 173 -1.72 8.91 0.26
N PHE A 174 -0.92 8.66 1.29
CA PHE A 174 -1.17 9.15 2.65
C PHE A 174 -1.08 10.69 2.75
N ARG A 175 -0.25 11.33 1.94
CA ARG A 175 -0.09 12.81 1.93
C ARG A 175 -1.15 13.54 1.13
N ASP A 176 -1.51 13.02 -0.03
CA ASP A 176 -2.31 13.76 -1.02
C ASP A 176 -3.81 13.43 -0.95
N ALA A 177 -4.16 12.29 -0.33
CA ALA A 177 -5.55 11.90 -0.11
C ALA A 177 -5.96 12.09 1.36
N ASN A 178 -7.27 12.02 1.60
CA ASN A 178 -7.85 12.16 2.93
C ASN A 178 -8.43 10.84 3.42
N LEU A 179 -8.51 10.69 4.74
CA LEU A 179 -9.30 9.67 5.40
C LEU A 179 -10.66 10.26 5.80
N ALA A 180 -11.74 9.57 5.49
CA ALA A 180 -13.07 9.89 5.99
C ALA A 180 -13.40 9.02 7.20
N GLN A 181 -13.61 9.65 8.34
CA GLN A 181 -14.26 9.04 9.48
C GLN A 181 -15.75 9.35 9.40
N ILE A 182 -16.59 8.34 9.14
CA ILE A 182 -18.04 8.48 9.11
C ILE A 182 -18.59 8.04 10.46
N GLY A 183 -19.14 8.98 11.23
CA GLY A 183 -19.58 8.73 12.60
C GLY A 183 -18.40 8.58 13.57
N ARG A 184 -18.27 7.43 14.22
CA ARG A 184 -17.31 7.18 15.30
C ARG A 184 -16.80 5.73 15.30
N PRO A 185 -15.70 5.40 16.01
CA PRO A 185 -15.37 4.02 16.32
C PRO A 185 -16.50 3.29 17.06
N TYR A 186 -16.58 1.98 16.92
CA TYR A 186 -17.60 1.19 17.62
C TYR A 186 -17.44 1.35 19.14
N PRO A 187 -18.54 1.64 19.88
CA PRO A 187 -18.46 1.91 21.31
C PRO A 187 -17.93 0.72 22.10
N GLY A 188 -16.87 0.95 22.86
CA GLY A 188 -16.26 -0.07 23.72
C GLY A 188 -15.09 -0.83 23.08
N MET A 189 -14.89 -0.77 21.76
CA MET A 189 -13.71 -1.29 21.10
C MET A 189 -12.56 -0.27 21.21
N MET A 190 -11.92 -0.23 22.39
CA MET A 190 -10.92 0.83 22.69
C MET A 190 -9.65 0.71 21.86
N ASP A 191 -9.32 -0.46 21.36
CA ASP A 191 -8.20 -0.69 20.46
C ASP A 191 -8.36 -0.01 19.08
N LEU A 192 -9.60 0.38 18.70
CA LEU A 192 -9.85 1.12 17.45
C LEU A 192 -9.55 2.62 17.56
N TYR A 193 -9.50 3.17 18.78
CA TYR A 193 -9.24 4.61 18.94
C TYR A 193 -7.82 4.97 18.49
N ILE A 194 -7.67 6.20 18.01
CA ILE A 194 -6.41 6.71 17.48
C ILE A 194 -6.23 8.17 17.93
N ASP A 195 -4.98 8.59 18.11
CA ASP A 195 -4.62 9.99 18.21
C ASP A 195 -4.45 10.57 16.80
N GLU A 196 -5.45 11.32 16.33
CA GLU A 196 -5.45 11.92 14.98
C GLU A 196 -4.33 12.96 14.79
N THR A 197 -3.93 13.68 15.84
CA THR A 197 -2.81 14.63 15.78
C THR A 197 -1.52 13.88 15.49
N ASN A 198 -1.30 12.78 16.20
CA ASN A 198 -0.13 11.94 16.03
C ASN A 198 -0.17 11.20 14.67
N GLN A 199 -1.34 10.75 14.25
CA GLN A 199 -1.55 10.17 12.91
C GLN A 199 -1.10 11.16 11.82
N TYR A 200 -1.57 12.40 11.88
CA TYR A 200 -1.19 13.40 10.89
C TYR A 200 0.33 13.70 10.94
N ASN A 201 0.88 13.87 12.12
CA ASN A 201 2.30 14.17 12.29
C ASN A 201 3.23 13.03 11.81
N ARG A 202 2.84 11.77 12.02
CA ARG A 202 3.68 10.59 11.72
C ARG A 202 3.43 9.99 10.35
N MET A 203 2.16 10.00 9.92
CA MET A 203 1.69 9.31 8.70
C MET A 203 1.23 10.29 7.62
N TRP A 204 1.23 11.59 7.89
CA TRP A 204 0.73 12.69 7.02
C TRP A 204 -0.74 12.54 6.60
N LEU A 205 -1.50 11.61 7.17
CA LEU A 205 -2.85 11.30 6.79
C LEU A 205 -3.85 12.18 7.56
N TYR A 206 -4.55 13.04 6.84
CA TYR A 206 -5.57 13.92 7.41
C TYR A 206 -6.92 13.24 7.50
N THR A 207 -7.55 13.26 8.70
CA THR A 207 -8.89 12.73 8.93
C THR A 207 -9.94 13.84 8.76
N LYS A 208 -10.91 13.60 7.87
CA LYS A 208 -12.12 14.39 7.73
C LYS A 208 -13.28 13.71 8.44
N GLN A 209 -13.95 14.43 9.32
CA GLN A 209 -15.11 13.92 10.04
C GLN A 209 -16.39 14.15 9.23
N PHE A 210 -17.22 13.10 9.13
CA PHE A 210 -18.50 13.13 8.43
C PHE A 210 -19.60 12.57 9.32
N ASP A 211 -20.74 13.28 9.39
CA ASP A 211 -21.94 12.80 10.06
C ASP A 211 -22.78 11.94 9.12
N TRP A 212 -23.52 11.01 9.65
CA TRP A 212 -24.44 10.16 8.90
C TRP A 212 -25.49 10.96 8.13
N GLU A 213 -25.97 12.07 8.70
CA GLU A 213 -26.91 12.98 8.05
C GLU A 213 -26.36 13.52 6.73
N LYS A 214 -25.07 13.91 6.71
CA LYS A 214 -24.42 14.34 5.49
C LYS A 214 -24.34 13.21 4.45
N MET A 215 -24.09 11.99 4.90
CA MET A 215 -23.90 10.85 3.98
C MET A 215 -25.20 10.45 3.29
N TRP A 216 -26.33 10.34 4.01
CA TRP A 216 -27.59 10.04 3.32
C TRP A 216 -28.10 11.22 2.47
N ALA A 217 -27.83 12.48 2.89
CA ALA A 217 -28.20 13.65 2.11
C ALA A 217 -27.46 13.69 0.74
N ILE A 218 -26.19 13.24 0.70
CA ILE A 218 -25.45 13.09 -0.56
C ILE A 218 -26.19 12.11 -1.48
N ALA A 219 -26.60 10.94 -0.96
CA ALA A 219 -27.32 9.94 -1.76
C ALA A 219 -28.73 10.40 -2.19
N ASP A 220 -29.44 11.12 -1.30
CA ASP A 220 -30.78 11.66 -1.62
C ASP A 220 -30.74 12.70 -2.75
N ASN A 221 -29.60 13.38 -2.97
CA ASN A 221 -29.42 14.39 -4.01
C ASN A 221 -29.03 13.81 -5.38
N ILE A 222 -28.77 12.51 -5.50
CA ILE A 222 -28.49 11.88 -6.79
C ILE A 222 -29.81 11.68 -7.56
N THR A 223 -29.92 12.40 -8.68
CA THR A 223 -31.12 12.38 -9.56
C THR A 223 -30.81 11.92 -10.99
N ASP A 224 -29.57 11.63 -11.32
CA ASP A 224 -29.15 11.12 -12.64
C ASP A 224 -29.50 9.63 -12.76
N GLU A 225 -30.69 9.35 -13.33
CA GLU A 225 -31.20 7.99 -13.51
C GLU A 225 -30.34 7.15 -14.46
N ASP A 226 -29.70 7.76 -15.44
CA ASP A 226 -28.83 7.04 -16.37
C ASP A 226 -27.54 6.58 -15.66
N ALA A 227 -26.96 7.44 -14.83
CA ALA A 227 -25.81 7.09 -13.99
C ALA A 227 -26.17 5.98 -12.99
N ILE A 228 -27.35 6.06 -12.34
CA ILE A 228 -27.84 5.02 -11.43
C ILE A 228 -28.02 3.70 -12.17
N ARG A 229 -28.66 3.70 -13.35
CA ARG A 229 -28.89 2.51 -14.17
C ARG A 229 -27.59 1.85 -14.61
N ALA A 230 -26.63 2.65 -15.09
CA ALA A 230 -25.32 2.15 -15.48
C ALA A 230 -24.60 1.50 -14.27
N LYS A 231 -24.68 2.12 -13.08
CA LYS A 231 -24.09 1.58 -11.85
C LYS A 231 -24.82 0.32 -11.37
N ALA A 232 -26.14 0.26 -11.51
CA ALA A 232 -26.91 -0.95 -11.20
C ALA A 232 -26.44 -2.14 -12.06
N GLN A 233 -26.18 -1.91 -13.35
CA GLN A 233 -25.61 -2.94 -14.22
C GLN A 233 -24.19 -3.34 -13.77
N ASP A 234 -23.31 -2.38 -13.42
CA ASP A 234 -21.95 -2.65 -12.91
C ASP A 234 -21.99 -3.51 -11.63
N ILE A 235 -22.93 -3.25 -10.72
CA ILE A 235 -23.15 -4.08 -9.51
C ILE A 235 -23.57 -5.50 -9.90
N LEU A 236 -24.55 -5.66 -10.82
CA LEU A 236 -24.98 -6.98 -11.27
C LEU A 236 -23.90 -7.74 -12.06
N ASP A 237 -23.00 -7.02 -12.71
CA ASP A 237 -21.84 -7.62 -13.38
C ASP A 237 -20.74 -8.04 -12.40
N THR A 238 -20.64 -7.35 -11.26
CA THR A 238 -19.65 -7.61 -10.22
C THR A 238 -20.10 -8.69 -9.24
N PHE A 239 -21.38 -8.67 -8.81
CA PHE A 239 -21.90 -9.54 -7.76
C PHE A 239 -23.03 -10.43 -8.24
N ASP A 240 -23.11 -11.62 -7.66
CA ASP A 240 -24.28 -12.49 -7.71
C ASP A 240 -25.20 -12.16 -6.52
N ILE A 241 -26.34 -11.55 -6.80
CA ILE A 241 -27.27 -11.10 -5.74
C ILE A 241 -28.14 -12.28 -5.29
N GLU A 242 -28.11 -12.60 -4.00
CA GLU A 242 -28.93 -13.67 -3.43
C GLU A 242 -30.43 -13.48 -3.75
N GLY A 243 -31.07 -14.55 -4.19
CA GLY A 243 -32.47 -14.50 -4.62
C GLY A 243 -32.71 -13.84 -5.98
N GLY A 244 -31.63 -13.65 -6.76
CA GLY A 244 -31.65 -13.09 -8.12
C GLY A 244 -31.64 -11.56 -8.14
N GLY A 245 -30.74 -10.97 -8.94
CA GLY A 245 -30.57 -9.52 -9.11
C GLY A 245 -31.33 -9.00 -10.32
N THR A 246 -32.01 -7.87 -10.19
CA THR A 246 -32.52 -7.04 -11.27
C THR A 246 -32.12 -5.58 -11.02
N ILE A 247 -32.19 -4.75 -12.07
CA ILE A 247 -31.88 -3.31 -11.97
C ILE A 247 -32.74 -2.66 -10.87
N GLU A 248 -34.02 -3.00 -10.80
CA GLU A 248 -34.95 -2.44 -9.82
C GLU A 248 -34.56 -2.82 -8.37
N LYS A 249 -34.15 -4.07 -8.16
CA LYS A 249 -33.72 -4.55 -6.83
C LYS A 249 -32.45 -3.87 -6.31
N VAL A 250 -31.53 -3.52 -7.19
CA VAL A 250 -30.27 -2.88 -6.83
C VAL A 250 -30.25 -1.36 -7.05
N TRP A 251 -31.41 -0.76 -7.38
CA TRP A 251 -31.53 0.65 -7.71
C TRP A 251 -31.03 1.59 -6.61
N ASP A 252 -31.53 1.39 -5.39
CA ASP A 252 -31.10 2.20 -4.25
C ASP A 252 -29.61 1.96 -3.92
N MET A 253 -29.16 0.72 -3.99
CA MET A 253 -27.76 0.38 -3.85
C MET A 253 -26.88 1.14 -4.85
N ALA A 254 -27.27 1.13 -6.13
CA ALA A 254 -26.57 1.84 -7.20
C ALA A 254 -26.53 3.36 -6.96
N ARG A 255 -27.64 3.94 -6.50
CA ARG A 255 -27.73 5.36 -6.13
C ARG A 255 -26.72 5.73 -5.03
N TYR A 256 -26.60 4.91 -3.99
CA TYR A 256 -25.60 5.12 -2.93
C TYR A 256 -24.17 4.96 -3.46
N VAL A 257 -23.92 3.99 -4.33
CA VAL A 257 -22.57 3.83 -4.95
C VAL A 257 -22.20 5.05 -5.77
N VAL A 258 -23.10 5.56 -6.64
CA VAL A 258 -22.88 6.78 -7.44
C VAL A 258 -22.58 7.97 -6.53
N ALA A 259 -23.36 8.14 -5.47
CA ALA A 259 -23.18 9.21 -4.51
C ALA A 259 -21.80 9.17 -3.84
N PHE A 260 -21.40 7.99 -3.40
CA PHE A 260 -20.13 7.81 -2.69
C PHE A 260 -18.92 7.89 -3.62
N GLU A 261 -19.03 7.43 -4.86
CA GLU A 261 -17.98 7.64 -5.86
C GLU A 261 -17.75 9.14 -6.16
N GLN A 262 -18.84 9.92 -6.27
CA GLN A 262 -18.72 11.36 -6.46
C GLN A 262 -18.11 12.03 -5.22
N TRP A 263 -18.61 11.72 -4.03
CA TRP A 263 -18.10 12.23 -2.77
C TRP A 263 -16.60 11.93 -2.57
N VAL A 264 -16.18 10.69 -2.87
CA VAL A 264 -14.78 10.25 -2.79
C VAL A 264 -13.88 11.12 -3.68
N LYS A 265 -14.33 11.42 -4.91
CA LYS A 265 -13.57 12.25 -5.85
C LYS A 265 -13.49 13.71 -5.37
N ASP A 266 -14.63 14.28 -4.98
CA ASP A 266 -14.71 15.69 -4.56
C ASP A 266 -13.89 15.98 -3.31
N GLU A 267 -13.91 15.06 -2.35
CA GLU A 267 -13.21 15.19 -1.07
C GLU A 267 -11.81 14.54 -1.07
N LYS A 268 -11.38 13.93 -2.20
CA LYS A 268 -10.12 13.18 -2.35
C LYS A 268 -9.95 12.10 -1.28
N ILE A 269 -10.99 11.31 -1.04
CA ILE A 269 -10.99 10.24 -0.04
C ILE A 269 -10.37 8.97 -0.61
N ALA A 270 -9.31 8.48 0.02
CA ALA A 270 -8.71 7.20 -0.33
C ALA A 270 -8.82 6.15 0.80
N PHE A 271 -9.29 6.59 1.96
CA PHE A 271 -9.46 5.79 3.17
C PHE A 271 -10.80 6.12 3.79
N VAL A 272 -11.55 5.12 4.19
CA VAL A 272 -12.84 5.28 4.88
C VAL A 272 -12.84 4.40 6.13
N ALA A 273 -13.24 4.97 7.25
CA ALA A 273 -13.54 4.25 8.48
C ALA A 273 -14.95 4.65 8.91
N SER A 274 -15.91 3.73 8.82
CA SER A 274 -17.30 4.03 9.08
C SER A 274 -17.81 3.31 10.31
N HIS A 275 -18.50 4.06 11.17
CA HIS A 275 -19.33 3.45 12.20
C HIS A 275 -20.34 2.52 11.54
N TYR A 276 -20.59 1.39 12.17
CA TYR A 276 -21.63 0.44 11.81
C TYR A 276 -22.49 0.17 13.05
N ASP A 277 -23.81 0.38 12.92
CA ASP A 277 -24.76 0.12 14.00
C ASP A 277 -25.94 -0.71 13.48
N GLY A 278 -25.84 -2.03 13.64
CA GLY A 278 -26.88 -2.96 13.19
C GLY A 278 -28.26 -2.76 13.86
N PHE A 279 -28.40 -1.82 14.78
CA PHE A 279 -29.68 -1.43 15.40
C PHE A 279 -30.26 -0.13 14.82
N ALA A 280 -29.57 0.50 13.87
CA ALA A 280 -30.03 1.73 13.25
C ALA A 280 -31.41 1.54 12.57
N GLN A 281 -32.25 2.56 12.65
CA GLN A 281 -33.61 2.56 12.09
C GLN A 281 -33.82 3.79 11.20
N GLY A 282 -34.90 3.78 10.40
CA GLY A 282 -35.24 4.88 9.51
C GLY A 282 -34.12 5.14 8.47
N LYS A 283 -33.81 6.41 8.21
CA LYS A 283 -32.77 6.79 7.26
C LYS A 283 -31.38 6.28 7.63
N ALA A 284 -31.07 6.24 8.93
CA ALA A 284 -29.80 5.68 9.41
C ALA A 284 -29.71 4.18 9.12
N GLY A 285 -30.78 3.42 9.31
CA GLY A 285 -30.81 1.99 8.96
C GLY A 285 -30.69 1.73 7.45
N VAL A 286 -31.28 2.59 6.62
CA VAL A 286 -31.10 2.51 5.16
C VAL A 286 -29.64 2.79 4.79
N LEU A 287 -29.03 3.85 5.32
CA LEU A 287 -27.63 4.14 5.09
C LEU A 287 -26.75 2.97 5.52
N ASP A 288 -26.93 2.45 6.72
CA ASP A 288 -26.16 1.36 7.28
C ASP A 288 -26.19 0.11 6.39
N SER A 289 -27.40 -0.24 5.88
CA SER A 289 -27.55 -1.36 4.95
C SER A 289 -26.93 -1.13 3.59
N MET A 290 -26.79 0.14 3.13
CA MET A 290 -26.21 0.51 1.83
C MET A 290 -24.69 0.75 1.89
N LEU A 291 -24.09 0.93 3.08
CA LEU A 291 -22.64 1.10 3.25
C LEU A 291 -21.88 -0.10 2.70
N ILE A 292 -22.33 -1.32 2.97
CA ILE A 292 -21.61 -2.55 2.59
C ILE A 292 -21.48 -2.72 1.07
N PRO A 293 -22.56 -2.62 0.26
CA PRO A 293 -22.42 -2.64 -1.19
C PRO A 293 -21.59 -1.47 -1.73
N ALA A 294 -21.81 -0.25 -1.20
CA ALA A 294 -21.07 0.91 -1.64
C ALA A 294 -19.57 0.76 -1.35
N PHE A 295 -19.21 0.31 -0.15
CA PHE A 295 -17.81 0.08 0.21
C PHE A 295 -17.17 -1.03 -0.63
N SER A 296 -17.90 -2.12 -0.90
CA SER A 296 -17.37 -3.19 -1.76
C SER A 296 -17.04 -2.69 -3.17
N MET A 297 -17.90 -1.83 -3.73
CA MET A 297 -17.64 -1.19 -5.02
C MET A 297 -16.49 -0.18 -4.96
N LEU A 298 -16.36 0.59 -3.87
CA LEU A 298 -15.26 1.53 -3.65
C LEU A 298 -13.92 0.80 -3.44
N ILE A 299 -13.90 -0.31 -2.69
CA ILE A 299 -12.69 -1.13 -2.49
C ILE A 299 -12.16 -1.64 -3.83
N LYS A 300 -13.04 -2.16 -4.70
CA LYS A 300 -12.68 -2.56 -6.06
C LYS A 300 -12.03 -1.41 -6.84
N GLN A 301 -12.44 -0.16 -6.60
CA GLN A 301 -11.92 1.04 -7.26
C GLN A 301 -10.74 1.68 -6.52
N GLY A 302 -10.20 1.02 -5.51
CA GLY A 302 -8.97 1.40 -4.84
C GLY A 302 -9.14 2.28 -3.60
N VAL A 303 -10.35 2.43 -3.05
CA VAL A 303 -10.59 3.12 -1.79
C VAL A 303 -10.64 2.10 -0.66
N ALA A 304 -9.81 2.26 0.36
CA ALA A 304 -9.80 1.35 1.52
C ALA A 304 -10.97 1.68 2.45
N CYS A 305 -11.98 0.81 2.51
CA CYS A 305 -13.18 1.04 3.32
C CYS A 305 -13.27 0.02 4.45
N ALA A 306 -13.10 0.49 5.68
CA ALA A 306 -13.25 -0.28 6.91
C ALA A 306 -14.58 0.05 7.59
N VAL A 307 -15.18 -0.96 8.22
CA VAL A 307 -16.33 -0.81 9.10
C VAL A 307 -15.89 -0.65 10.56
N GLU A 308 -16.86 -0.45 11.47
CA GLU A 308 -16.64 -0.29 12.91
C GLU A 308 -15.79 0.93 13.30
N GLY A 309 -15.50 1.80 12.33
CA GLY A 309 -14.73 3.03 12.53
C GLY A 309 -13.24 2.81 12.73
N ASP A 310 -12.69 1.67 12.30
CA ASP A 310 -11.25 1.37 12.44
C ASP A 310 -10.41 2.06 11.37
N ILE A 311 -9.83 3.19 11.76
CA ILE A 311 -8.89 3.95 10.93
C ILE A 311 -7.61 3.14 10.62
N LYS A 312 -7.08 2.41 11.60
CA LYS A 312 -5.80 1.68 11.46
C LYS A 312 -5.91 0.55 10.45
N VAL A 313 -7.01 -0.19 10.46
CA VAL A 313 -7.21 -1.23 9.43
C VAL A 313 -7.49 -0.63 8.05
N SER A 314 -8.17 0.53 7.95
CA SER A 314 -8.31 1.24 6.68
C SER A 314 -6.95 1.66 6.11
N MET A 315 -6.02 2.12 6.96
CA MET A 315 -4.63 2.38 6.58
C MET A 315 -3.94 1.10 6.07
N ALA A 316 -4.06 -0.01 6.80
CA ALA A 316 -3.48 -1.30 6.43
C ALA A 316 -4.03 -1.82 5.09
N MET A 317 -5.35 -1.74 4.88
CA MET A 317 -6.00 -2.08 3.61
C MET A 317 -5.47 -1.23 2.45
N SER A 318 -5.30 0.08 2.66
CA SER A 318 -4.77 0.99 1.64
C SER A 318 -3.31 0.70 1.29
N ILE A 319 -2.48 0.34 2.27
CA ILE A 319 -1.11 -0.11 2.04
C ILE A 319 -1.11 -1.34 1.14
N LEU A 320 -1.84 -2.40 1.54
CA LEU A 320 -1.93 -3.63 0.77
C LEU A 320 -2.53 -3.39 -0.62
N LYS A 321 -3.62 -2.62 -0.73
CA LYS A 321 -4.23 -2.29 -2.04
C LYS A 321 -3.25 -1.58 -2.97
N THR A 322 -2.39 -0.72 -2.44
CA THR A 322 -1.39 0.01 -3.24
C THR A 322 -0.26 -0.92 -3.71
N ILE A 323 0.23 -1.83 -2.86
CA ILE A 323 1.39 -2.67 -3.20
C ILE A 323 1.03 -3.96 -3.95
N SER A 324 -0.18 -4.51 -3.71
CA SER A 324 -0.61 -5.80 -4.27
C SER A 324 -1.81 -5.71 -5.23
N GLY A 325 -2.52 -4.59 -5.24
CA GLY A 325 -3.80 -4.45 -5.94
C GLY A 325 -5.02 -4.89 -5.13
N CYS A 326 -4.83 -5.49 -3.96
CA CYS A 326 -5.89 -6.07 -3.13
C CYS A 326 -5.73 -5.65 -1.66
N GLY A 327 -6.85 -5.56 -0.93
CA GLY A 327 -6.83 -5.25 0.50
C GLY A 327 -8.17 -5.56 1.16
N GLN A 328 -8.28 -6.71 1.83
CA GLN A 328 -9.48 -7.19 2.51
C GLN A 328 -9.41 -6.91 4.00
N LEU A 329 -10.50 -6.40 4.58
CA LEU A 329 -10.69 -6.36 6.03
C LEU A 329 -10.89 -7.78 6.57
N SER A 330 -10.20 -8.11 7.64
CA SER A 330 -10.24 -9.44 8.27
C SER A 330 -9.99 -9.35 9.78
N GLU A 331 -10.37 -10.41 10.50
CA GLU A 331 -10.07 -10.66 11.90
C GLU A 331 -9.94 -12.16 12.17
N MET A 332 -9.41 -12.52 13.33
CA MET A 332 -9.35 -13.91 13.77
C MET A 332 -10.72 -14.41 14.23
N TYR A 333 -11.31 -15.39 13.54
CA TYR A 333 -12.59 -15.98 13.91
C TYR A 333 -12.44 -17.17 14.85
N SER A 334 -11.64 -18.14 14.42
CA SER A 334 -11.45 -19.39 15.19
C SER A 334 -10.23 -20.17 14.73
N ILE A 335 -9.93 -21.22 15.46
CA ILE A 335 -8.87 -22.17 15.14
C ILE A 335 -9.48 -23.57 14.95
N ASP A 336 -9.18 -24.18 13.83
CA ASP A 336 -9.35 -25.64 13.69
C ASP A 336 -8.09 -26.34 14.21
N PHE A 337 -8.18 -26.85 15.43
CA PHE A 337 -7.05 -27.55 16.08
C PHE A 337 -6.77 -28.93 15.49
N ASN A 338 -7.71 -29.53 14.75
CA ASN A 338 -7.48 -30.81 14.10
C ASN A 338 -6.64 -30.65 12.84
N GLU A 339 -6.90 -29.60 12.09
CA GLU A 339 -6.22 -29.33 10.84
C GLU A 339 -5.08 -28.31 10.99
N ASP A 340 -4.88 -27.74 12.18
CA ASP A 340 -3.91 -26.67 12.47
C ASP A 340 -4.09 -25.45 11.54
N ILE A 341 -5.32 -24.96 11.43
CA ILE A 341 -5.74 -23.87 10.55
C ILE A 341 -6.34 -22.75 11.37
N CYS A 342 -5.99 -21.51 11.04
CA CYS A 342 -6.73 -20.32 11.48
C CYS A 342 -7.84 -20.00 10.47
N ILE A 343 -9.06 -19.80 10.97
CA ILE A 343 -10.16 -19.23 10.20
C ILE A 343 -10.13 -17.73 10.40
N ILE A 344 -9.91 -17.00 9.31
CA ILE A 344 -9.74 -15.55 9.30
C ILE A 344 -10.74 -14.97 8.31
N GLY A 345 -11.47 -13.94 8.72
CA GLY A 345 -12.49 -13.32 7.87
C GLY A 345 -13.05 -12.06 8.50
N HIS A 346 -14.01 -11.45 7.86
CA HIS A 346 -14.80 -10.36 8.42
C HIS A 346 -16.16 -10.26 7.72
N SER A 347 -17.14 -9.83 8.51
CA SER A 347 -18.47 -9.52 8.01
C SER A 347 -18.52 -8.19 7.28
N GLY A 348 -19.34 -8.10 6.26
CA GLY A 348 -19.65 -6.81 5.63
C GLY A 348 -19.08 -6.65 4.23
N SER A 349 -18.32 -5.57 4.00
CA SER A 349 -17.75 -5.25 2.69
C SER A 349 -16.57 -6.17 2.35
N GLY A 350 -16.41 -6.45 1.03
CA GLY A 350 -15.33 -7.28 0.56
C GLY A 350 -14.68 -6.76 -0.71
N ASP A 351 -13.40 -7.07 -0.88
CA ASP A 351 -12.66 -6.79 -2.10
C ASP A 351 -12.98 -7.85 -3.16
N ALA A 352 -13.88 -7.52 -4.08
CA ALA A 352 -14.31 -8.43 -5.13
C ALA A 352 -13.17 -8.96 -6.02
N ASP A 353 -12.06 -8.21 -6.12
CA ASP A 353 -10.91 -8.58 -6.95
C ASP A 353 -10.14 -9.79 -6.40
N ILE A 354 -10.32 -10.13 -5.10
CA ILE A 354 -9.72 -11.33 -4.50
C ILE A 354 -10.69 -12.50 -4.40
N SER A 355 -11.86 -12.45 -5.02
CA SER A 355 -12.77 -13.57 -5.03
C SER A 355 -12.26 -14.69 -5.94
N GLN A 356 -12.23 -15.92 -5.44
CA GLN A 356 -11.97 -17.10 -6.26
C GLN A 356 -13.10 -17.37 -7.24
N ALA A 357 -14.34 -17.02 -6.89
CA ALA A 357 -15.49 -17.09 -7.78
C ALA A 357 -15.47 -15.92 -8.78
N LYS A 358 -15.97 -16.16 -9.99
CA LYS A 358 -16.09 -15.11 -11.01
C LYS A 358 -16.92 -13.91 -10.51
N LYS A 359 -17.95 -14.17 -9.72
CA LYS A 359 -18.77 -13.16 -9.04
C LYS A 359 -18.89 -13.56 -7.57
N PRO A 360 -18.43 -12.73 -6.62
CA PRO A 360 -18.75 -12.93 -5.21
C PRO A 360 -20.27 -12.78 -4.98
N THR A 361 -20.79 -13.51 -3.99
CA THR A 361 -22.20 -13.42 -3.63
C THR A 361 -22.42 -12.21 -2.72
N MET A 362 -23.43 -11.40 -3.05
CA MET A 362 -23.98 -10.40 -2.15
C MET A 362 -25.23 -10.97 -1.48
N LYS A 363 -25.11 -11.31 -0.21
CA LYS A 363 -26.18 -11.91 0.59
C LYS A 363 -27.03 -10.85 1.25
N ILE A 364 -28.34 -11.18 1.40
CA ILE A 364 -29.29 -10.41 2.17
C ILE A 364 -29.46 -11.10 3.53
N VAL A 365 -29.17 -10.40 4.60
CA VAL A 365 -29.25 -10.96 5.96
C VAL A 365 -30.27 -10.19 6.78
N PRO A 366 -31.27 -10.87 7.36
CA PRO A 366 -32.29 -10.24 8.21
C PRO A 366 -31.78 -9.93 9.62
N VAL A 367 -30.71 -10.61 10.05
CA VAL A 367 -30.08 -10.46 11.36
C VAL A 367 -28.57 -10.56 11.19
N PHE A 368 -27.85 -9.63 11.77
CA PHE A 368 -26.40 -9.55 11.67
C PHE A 368 -25.78 -9.62 13.06
N HIS A 369 -24.94 -10.65 13.36
CA HIS A 369 -24.32 -10.86 14.67
C HIS A 369 -25.28 -10.70 15.86
N GLY A 370 -26.51 -11.23 15.73
CA GLY A 370 -27.55 -11.07 16.74
C GLY A 370 -28.23 -9.69 16.79
N LYS A 371 -27.88 -8.78 15.89
CA LYS A 371 -28.47 -7.45 15.76
C LYS A 371 -29.65 -7.47 14.79
N THR A 372 -30.71 -6.74 15.07
CA THR A 372 -31.99 -6.76 14.35
C THR A 372 -32.04 -5.80 13.15
N GLY A 373 -30.93 -5.45 12.55
CA GLY A 373 -30.86 -4.64 11.33
C GLY A 373 -30.62 -5.53 10.12
N GLY A 374 -31.50 -5.51 9.13
CA GLY A 374 -31.26 -6.17 7.85
C GLY A 374 -30.21 -5.41 7.04
N GLY A 375 -29.47 -6.11 6.19
CA GLY A 375 -28.47 -5.47 5.34
C GLY A 375 -27.88 -6.43 4.30
N TYR A 376 -26.86 -5.97 3.61
CA TYR A 376 -26.13 -6.76 2.63
C TYR A 376 -24.75 -7.13 3.17
N LEU A 377 -24.27 -8.34 2.80
CA LEU A 377 -22.93 -8.82 3.09
C LEU A 377 -22.31 -9.35 1.81
N THR A 378 -21.00 -9.25 1.68
CA THR A 378 -20.26 -9.95 0.63
C THR A 378 -19.74 -11.28 1.16
N GLN A 379 -20.03 -12.37 0.45
CA GLN A 379 -19.50 -13.69 0.77
C GLN A 379 -18.75 -14.26 -0.43
N PHE A 380 -17.50 -14.56 -0.23
CA PHE A 380 -16.67 -15.27 -1.21
C PHE A 380 -15.53 -15.99 -0.51
N TYR A 381 -14.83 -16.81 -1.27
CA TYR A 381 -13.62 -17.48 -0.84
C TYR A 381 -12.41 -16.79 -1.51
N PRO A 382 -11.46 -16.25 -0.75
CA PRO A 382 -10.21 -15.73 -1.29
C PRO A 382 -9.37 -16.83 -1.96
N PRO A 383 -8.44 -16.48 -2.87
CA PRO A 383 -7.66 -17.47 -3.61
C PRO A 383 -6.86 -18.38 -2.69
N VAL A 384 -6.74 -19.65 -3.09
CA VAL A 384 -5.80 -20.60 -2.50
C VAL A 384 -4.37 -20.17 -2.85
N GLY A 385 -3.46 -20.27 -1.89
CA GLY A 385 -2.06 -19.90 -2.05
C GLY A 385 -1.58 -18.91 -1.00
N ASP A 386 -0.44 -18.29 -1.28
CA ASP A 386 0.19 -17.34 -0.34
C ASP A 386 -0.74 -16.18 -0.02
N VAL A 387 -0.72 -15.74 1.24
CA VAL A 387 -1.48 -14.60 1.76
C VAL A 387 -0.62 -13.83 2.76
N THR A 388 -0.69 -12.50 2.69
CA THR A 388 -0.04 -11.59 3.63
C THR A 388 -1.07 -10.88 4.48
N TYR A 389 -0.80 -10.78 5.78
CA TYR A 389 -1.59 -10.03 6.76
C TYR A 389 -0.81 -8.83 7.26
N LEU A 390 -1.51 -7.71 7.42
CA LEU A 390 -0.96 -6.47 7.97
C LEU A 390 -1.90 -5.91 9.04
N GLY A 391 -1.42 -5.82 10.26
CA GLY A 391 -2.03 -5.07 11.37
C GLY A 391 -1.25 -3.79 11.65
N ILE A 392 -1.94 -2.76 12.13
CA ILE A 392 -1.34 -1.50 12.58
C ILE A 392 -1.79 -1.22 14.01
N THR A 393 -0.87 -0.75 14.83
CA THR A 393 -1.16 -0.32 16.19
C THR A 393 -0.39 0.94 16.57
N GLN A 394 -0.77 1.54 17.69
CA GLN A 394 0.00 2.58 18.35
C GLN A 394 0.40 2.09 19.75
N ASP A 395 1.62 2.40 20.17
CA ASP A 395 2.06 2.18 21.54
C ASP A 395 1.50 3.27 22.50
N LYS A 396 1.83 3.15 23.79
CA LYS A 396 1.41 4.12 24.82
C LYS A 396 1.91 5.55 24.59
N ASP A 397 2.94 5.73 23.78
CA ASP A 397 3.54 7.02 23.43
C ASP A 397 3.05 7.52 22.04
N GLY A 398 2.09 6.79 21.44
CA GLY A 398 1.49 7.10 20.16
C GLY A 398 2.34 6.75 18.93
N HIS A 399 3.45 6.00 19.11
CA HIS A 399 4.23 5.56 17.96
C HIS A 399 3.52 4.44 17.24
N PHE A 400 3.47 4.54 15.90
CA PHE A 400 2.93 3.48 15.06
C PHE A 400 3.88 2.29 14.99
N LYS A 401 3.29 1.10 14.90
CA LYS A 401 3.97 -0.16 14.65
C LYS A 401 3.17 -0.99 13.65
N PHE A 402 3.85 -1.64 12.72
CA PHE A 402 3.27 -2.62 11.82
C PHE A 402 3.48 -4.03 12.39
N VAL A 403 2.46 -4.87 12.27
CA VAL A 403 2.54 -6.30 12.59
C VAL A 403 2.21 -7.06 11.32
N VAL A 404 3.10 -7.94 10.88
CA VAL A 404 2.97 -8.63 9.60
C VAL A 404 3.12 -10.14 9.75
N ALA A 405 2.39 -10.87 8.92
CA ALA A 405 2.52 -12.32 8.80
C ALA A 405 2.27 -12.76 7.36
N GLU A 406 2.93 -13.82 6.94
CA GLU A 406 2.60 -14.59 5.75
C GLU A 406 2.14 -15.98 6.14
N GLY A 407 1.16 -16.47 5.38
CA GLY A 407 0.61 -17.82 5.51
C GLY A 407 0.18 -18.35 4.15
N VAL A 408 -0.46 -19.49 4.17
CA VAL A 408 -1.02 -20.13 2.97
C VAL A 408 -2.51 -20.34 3.19
N ASN A 409 -3.32 -19.72 2.33
CA ASN A 409 -4.74 -19.99 2.30
C ASN A 409 -4.98 -21.36 1.63
N GLU A 410 -5.57 -22.31 2.36
CA GLU A 410 -5.79 -23.69 1.92
C GLU A 410 -7.23 -23.93 1.47
N PRO A 411 -7.46 -24.85 0.54
CA PRO A 411 -8.80 -25.27 0.15
C PRO A 411 -9.49 -25.99 1.33
N GLY A 412 -10.81 -25.94 1.35
CA GLY A 412 -11.61 -26.66 2.35
C GLY A 412 -12.92 -25.96 2.67
N PRO A 413 -13.69 -26.50 3.61
CA PRO A 413 -14.95 -25.89 4.03
C PRO A 413 -14.68 -24.55 4.74
N ILE A 414 -15.52 -23.56 4.46
CA ILE A 414 -15.54 -22.27 5.16
C ILE A 414 -16.88 -22.11 5.89
N PHE A 415 -16.96 -21.13 6.79
CA PHE A 415 -18.23 -20.74 7.36
C PHE A 415 -19.15 -20.13 6.29
N THR A 416 -20.44 -20.51 6.33
CA THR A 416 -21.42 -20.10 5.31
C THR A 416 -22.54 -19.19 5.87
N PHE A 417 -22.30 -18.57 7.02
CA PHE A 417 -23.27 -17.69 7.66
C PHE A 417 -23.34 -16.28 7.04
N GLY A 418 -22.60 -16.01 5.96
CA GLY A 418 -22.69 -14.79 5.19
C GLY A 418 -21.39 -13.98 5.07
N ASP A 419 -20.32 -14.39 5.74
CA ASP A 419 -19.09 -13.64 5.81
C ASP A 419 -18.04 -14.15 4.81
N THR A 420 -17.20 -13.25 4.32
CA THR A 420 -15.97 -13.61 3.63
C THR A 420 -14.97 -14.15 4.65
N ASN A 421 -14.53 -15.39 4.48
CA ASN A 421 -13.54 -16.00 5.36
C ASN A 421 -12.64 -16.99 4.61
N MET A 422 -11.47 -17.26 5.18
CA MET A 422 -10.44 -18.10 4.60
C MET A 422 -9.80 -19.02 5.64
N ARG A 423 -9.19 -20.08 5.16
CA ARG A 423 -8.50 -21.11 5.95
C ARG A 423 -7.02 -20.90 5.80
N THR A 424 -6.37 -20.30 6.77
CA THR A 424 -4.94 -19.98 6.66
C THR A 424 -4.10 -20.89 7.54
N ARG A 425 -3.10 -21.54 6.91
CA ARG A 425 -2.02 -22.23 7.57
C ARG A 425 -0.82 -21.31 7.70
N PHE A 426 -0.25 -21.27 8.91
CA PHE A 426 0.98 -20.54 9.20
C PHE A 426 2.14 -21.51 9.45
N SER A 427 3.36 -21.15 9.09
CA SER A 427 4.56 -21.97 9.27
C SER A 427 4.86 -22.31 10.73
N CYS A 428 4.44 -21.45 11.66
CA CYS A 428 4.58 -21.68 13.11
C CYS A 428 3.41 -22.46 13.74
N GLY A 429 2.38 -22.82 12.96
CA GLY A 429 1.15 -23.43 13.45
C GLY A 429 0.13 -22.42 13.98
N ALA A 430 -1.15 -22.81 13.96
CA ALA A 430 -2.28 -21.92 14.25
C ALA A 430 -2.27 -21.37 15.68
N ARG A 431 -1.95 -22.23 16.67
CA ARG A 431 -1.85 -21.82 18.09
C ARG A 431 -0.77 -20.77 18.29
N GLU A 432 0.42 -21.04 17.77
CA GLU A 432 1.57 -20.16 17.94
C GLU A 432 1.39 -18.85 17.18
N PHE A 433 0.79 -18.90 16.01
CA PHE A 433 0.41 -17.70 15.27
C PHE A 433 -0.54 -16.82 16.09
N CYS A 434 -1.62 -17.40 16.62
CA CYS A 434 -2.59 -16.67 17.43
C CYS A 434 -1.94 -15.99 18.64
N ASN A 435 -1.05 -16.70 19.35
CA ASN A 435 -0.33 -16.14 20.50
C ASN A 435 0.57 -14.98 20.08
N ARG A 436 1.45 -15.18 19.11
CA ARG A 436 2.42 -14.17 18.66
C ARG A 436 1.74 -12.95 18.05
N TRP A 437 0.71 -13.14 17.23
CA TRP A 437 -0.05 -12.04 16.66
C TRP A 437 -0.71 -11.19 17.73
N SER A 438 -1.37 -11.85 18.70
CA SER A 438 -2.05 -11.16 19.80
C SER A 438 -1.07 -10.44 20.72
N GLU A 439 0.07 -11.07 21.07
CA GLU A 439 1.13 -10.47 21.89
C GLU A 439 1.83 -9.30 21.21
N ALA A 440 1.90 -9.30 19.88
CA ALA A 440 2.39 -8.15 19.12
C ALA A 440 1.45 -6.93 19.20
N GLY A 441 0.18 -7.13 19.59
CA GLY A 441 -0.78 -6.09 19.96
C GLY A 441 -1.24 -5.18 18.82
N PRO A 442 -1.51 -5.69 17.60
CA PRO A 442 -2.24 -4.90 16.60
C PRO A 442 -3.68 -4.66 17.06
N THR A 443 -4.47 -3.84 16.34
CA THR A 443 -5.92 -3.88 16.51
C THR A 443 -6.41 -5.29 16.24
N HIS A 444 -7.60 -5.67 16.76
CA HIS A 444 -8.14 -7.01 16.51
C HIS A 444 -8.40 -7.22 15.01
N HIS A 445 -8.60 -6.16 14.24
CA HIS A 445 -8.65 -6.21 12.78
C HIS A 445 -7.26 -6.29 12.15
N MET A 446 -7.21 -6.92 10.98
CA MET A 446 -6.06 -6.97 10.10
C MET A 446 -6.49 -6.83 8.64
N ALA A 447 -5.65 -6.28 7.80
CA ALA A 447 -5.85 -6.34 6.36
C ALA A 447 -5.18 -7.60 5.79
N ALA A 448 -5.81 -8.20 4.77
CA ALA A 448 -5.29 -9.37 4.08
C ALA A 448 -5.18 -9.13 2.58
N ALA A 449 -4.14 -9.68 1.94
CA ALA A 449 -3.96 -9.67 0.49
C ALA A 449 -3.29 -10.96 0.01
N PRO A 450 -3.72 -11.53 -1.13
CA PRO A 450 -3.03 -12.65 -1.75
C PRO A 450 -1.59 -12.32 -2.11
N GLY A 451 -0.69 -13.29 -1.97
CA GLY A 451 0.73 -13.15 -2.29
C GLY A 451 1.63 -12.89 -1.08
N ARG A 452 2.93 -12.80 -1.35
CA ARG A 452 3.98 -12.50 -0.36
C ARG A 452 4.41 -11.05 -0.50
N HIS A 453 4.18 -10.24 0.53
CA HIS A 453 4.37 -8.79 0.49
C HIS A 453 5.17 -8.23 1.66
N ILE A 454 5.67 -9.06 2.58
CA ILE A 454 6.43 -8.58 3.75
C ILE A 454 7.61 -7.72 3.32
N ASP A 455 8.37 -8.12 2.31
CA ASP A 455 9.55 -7.36 1.87
C ASP A 455 9.18 -5.97 1.33
N THR A 456 8.05 -5.83 0.65
CA THR A 456 7.55 -4.52 0.22
C THR A 456 6.99 -3.71 1.40
N ILE A 457 6.31 -4.36 2.35
CA ILE A 457 5.83 -3.70 3.59
C ILE A 457 7.00 -3.18 4.43
N LEU A 458 8.13 -3.89 4.50
CA LEU A 458 9.34 -3.41 5.16
C LEU A 458 9.89 -2.13 4.52
N LYS A 459 9.78 -2.00 3.19
CA LYS A 459 10.15 -0.75 2.49
C LYS A 459 9.18 0.38 2.83
N VAL A 460 7.86 0.10 2.88
CA VAL A 460 6.84 1.06 3.35
C VAL A 460 7.15 1.52 4.78
N ALA A 461 7.42 0.58 5.68
CA ALA A 461 7.75 0.87 7.07
C ALA A 461 9.02 1.75 7.18
N LYS A 462 10.03 1.47 6.35
CA LYS A 462 11.25 2.31 6.29
C LYS A 462 10.94 3.73 5.79
N ILE A 463 10.01 3.91 4.86
CA ILE A 463 9.57 5.24 4.41
C ILE A 463 8.91 6.02 5.54
N PHE A 464 8.01 5.37 6.31
CA PHE A 464 7.33 6.01 7.44
C PHE A 464 8.15 6.05 8.73
N ASN A 465 9.32 5.42 8.75
CA ASN A 465 10.13 5.24 9.95
C ASN A 465 9.35 4.55 11.09
N VAL A 466 8.67 3.45 10.75
CA VAL A 466 7.81 2.67 11.65
C VAL A 466 8.44 1.30 11.89
N PRO A 467 8.53 0.81 13.14
CA PRO A 467 9.00 -0.54 13.42
C PRO A 467 8.01 -1.60 12.92
N VAL A 468 8.52 -2.79 12.64
CA VAL A 468 7.73 -3.93 12.14
C VAL A 468 8.01 -5.15 12.98
N ASP A 469 6.94 -5.77 13.51
CA ASP A 469 6.99 -7.10 14.11
C ASP A 469 6.60 -8.14 13.05
N ILE A 470 7.52 -9.03 12.71
CA ILE A 470 7.26 -10.14 11.78
C ILE A 470 6.89 -11.37 12.62
N VAL A 471 5.61 -11.75 12.58
CA VAL A 471 5.07 -12.87 13.35
C VAL A 471 5.46 -14.21 12.73
N THR A 472 5.36 -14.29 11.41
CA THR A 472 5.76 -15.48 10.61
C THR A 472 5.98 -15.10 9.14
N ARG A 473 6.82 -15.89 8.48
CA ARG A 473 7.06 -15.82 7.03
C ARG A 473 6.77 -17.18 6.37
#